data_43052774cfbd8e8cae14b50af53ce4e0
#
_entry.id   43052774cfbd8e8cae14b50af53ce4e0
#
_cell.length_a   1.000
_cell.length_b   1.000
_cell.length_c   1.000
_cell.angle_alpha   90.00
_cell.angle_beta   90.00
_cell.angle_gamma   90.00
#
_symmetry.space_group_name_H-M   'P 1'
#
loop_
_entity.id
_entity.type
_entity.pdbx_description
1 polymer ?
#
loop_
_entity_poly.entity_id
_entity_poly.type
_entity_poly.pdbx_seq_one_letter_code
_entity_poly.pdbx_strand_id
1 'polypeptide(L)' 'MIRLNVFIQVSESNRAAVLEAAKELVASSLKDKGCIAYDVFESATRNDVLMICETWEDAESLSAHE' A
#
# COMPACT_ATOMS: atom_id res chain seq x y z
N MET A 1 -2.57 -11.39 -13.63
CA MET A 1 -1.80 -10.58 -12.67
C MET A 1 -2.24 -9.14 -12.74
N ILE A 2 -2.49 -8.53 -11.60
CA ILE A 2 -2.95 -7.13 -11.50
C ILE A 2 -1.98 -6.37 -10.61
N ARG A 3 -1.52 -5.22 -11.08
CA ARG A 3 -0.67 -4.32 -10.31
C ARG A 3 -1.36 -2.97 -10.13
N LEU A 4 -1.37 -2.47 -8.90
CA LEU A 4 -1.93 -1.16 -8.56
C LEU A 4 -0.88 -0.30 -7.88
N ASN A 5 -0.92 0.98 -8.19
CA ASN A 5 -0.18 2.01 -7.47
C ASN A 5 -1.20 2.94 -6.84
N VAL A 6 -1.22 3.00 -5.53
CA VAL A 6 -2.16 3.84 -4.77
C VAL A 6 -1.37 4.99 -4.15
N PHE A 7 -1.66 6.20 -4.58
CA PHE A 7 -1.01 7.39 -4.05
C PHE A 7 -1.81 7.92 -2.86
N ILE A 8 -1.11 8.23 -1.78
CA ILE A 8 -1.70 8.74 -0.56
C ILE A 8 -1.10 10.11 -0.27
N GLN A 9 -1.97 11.12 -0.15
CA GLN A 9 -1.52 12.44 0.27
C GLN A 9 -1.75 12.58 1.77
N VAL A 10 -0.72 13.00 2.50
CA VAL A 10 -0.78 13.12 3.95
C VAL A 10 -0.30 14.49 4.38
N SER A 11 -0.84 15.02 5.49
CA SER A 11 -0.31 16.21 6.10
C SER A 11 0.97 15.87 6.88
N GLU A 12 1.83 16.85 7.08
CA GLU A 12 3.05 16.67 7.84
C GLU A 12 2.78 16.15 9.25
N SER A 13 1.73 16.66 9.89
CA SER A 13 1.37 16.27 11.25
C SER A 13 0.87 14.83 11.35
N ASN A 14 0.34 14.26 10.25
CA ASN A 14 -0.20 12.90 10.24
C ASN A 14 0.74 11.89 9.59
N ARG A 15 1.82 12.34 8.98
CA ARG A 15 2.70 11.50 8.16
C ARG A 15 3.21 10.27 8.90
N ALA A 16 3.74 10.47 10.11
CA ALA A 16 4.31 9.37 10.87
C ALA A 16 3.26 8.31 11.22
N ALA A 17 2.07 8.75 11.64
CA ALA A 17 0.98 7.83 11.99
C ALA A 17 0.47 7.06 10.75
N VAL A 18 0.33 7.75 9.62
CA VAL A 18 -0.13 7.12 8.37
C VAL A 18 0.92 6.12 7.88
N LEU A 19 2.20 6.48 7.96
CA LEU A 19 3.27 5.56 7.55
C LEU A 19 3.29 4.29 8.39
N GLU A 20 3.11 4.40 9.71
CA GLU A 20 3.04 3.24 10.59
C GLU A 20 1.82 2.38 10.30
N ALA A 21 0.67 2.99 10.05
CA ALA A 21 -0.53 2.26 9.65
C ALA A 21 -0.32 1.55 8.31
N ALA A 22 0.35 2.19 7.37
CA ALA A 22 0.66 1.59 6.07
C ALA A 22 1.59 0.38 6.20
N LYS A 23 2.57 0.44 7.08
CA LYS A 23 3.46 -0.70 7.36
C LYS A 23 2.69 -1.89 7.93
N GLU A 24 1.74 -1.65 8.82
CA GLU A 24 0.88 -2.70 9.36
C GLU A 24 -0.01 -3.30 8.26
N LEU A 25 -0.52 -2.45 7.38
CA LEU A 25 -1.32 -2.88 6.24
C LEU A 25 -0.50 -3.77 5.30
N VAL A 26 0.75 -3.41 5.06
CA VAL A 26 1.67 -4.23 4.25
C VAL A 26 1.81 -5.62 4.87
N ALA A 27 2.11 -5.70 6.16
CA ALA A 27 2.31 -6.97 6.84
C ALA A 27 1.05 -7.85 6.79
N SER A 28 -0.11 -7.25 6.99
CA SER A 28 -1.39 -7.94 6.94
C SER A 28 -1.73 -8.40 5.52
N SER A 29 -1.55 -7.52 4.53
CA SER A 29 -1.92 -7.79 3.14
C SER A 29 -1.09 -8.92 2.53
N LEU A 30 0.18 -9.02 2.90
CA LEU A 30 1.06 -10.09 2.40
C LEU A 30 0.57 -11.49 2.78
N LYS A 31 -0.30 -11.61 3.78
CA LYS A 31 -0.89 -12.87 4.19
C LYS A 31 -2.17 -13.21 3.43
N ASP A 32 -2.71 -12.27 2.68
CA ASP A 32 -3.95 -12.48 1.94
C ASP A 32 -3.71 -13.41 0.74
N LYS A 33 -4.68 -14.27 0.48
CA LYS A 33 -4.62 -15.17 -0.66
C LYS A 33 -4.51 -14.39 -1.96
N GLY A 34 -3.55 -14.77 -2.78
CA GLY A 34 -3.35 -14.16 -4.09
C GLY A 34 -2.55 -12.87 -4.06
N CYS A 35 -2.09 -12.43 -2.90
CA CYS A 35 -1.21 -11.28 -2.81
C CYS A 35 0.21 -11.70 -3.19
N ILE A 36 0.71 -11.16 -4.31
CA ILE A 36 2.06 -11.47 -4.79
C ILE A 36 3.07 -10.50 -4.18
N ALA A 37 2.70 -9.21 -4.11
CA ALA A 37 3.55 -8.18 -3.55
C ALA A 37 2.70 -7.05 -2.98
N TYR A 38 3.17 -6.44 -1.92
CA TYR A 38 2.50 -5.32 -1.28
C TYR A 38 3.55 -4.54 -0.51
N ASP A 39 3.75 -3.28 -0.84
CA ASP A 39 4.78 -2.48 -0.20
C ASP A 39 4.39 -1.00 -0.17
N VAL A 40 4.97 -0.25 0.75
CA VAL A 40 4.75 1.19 0.87
C VAL A 40 6.06 1.93 0.59
N PHE A 41 5.95 3.02 -0.17
CA PHE A 41 7.08 3.84 -0.58
C PHE A 41 6.86 5.29 -0.19
N GLU A 42 7.94 5.98 0.10
CA GLU A 42 7.94 7.41 0.36
C GLU A 42 8.44 8.15 -0.89
N SER A 43 7.83 9.28 -1.22
CA SER A 43 8.33 10.10 -2.30
C SER A 43 9.67 10.73 -1.91
N ALA A 44 10.64 10.65 -2.79
CA ALA A 44 11.96 11.24 -2.55
C ALA A 44 11.94 12.78 -2.65
N THR A 45 10.93 13.34 -3.30
CA THR A 45 10.87 14.77 -3.57
C THR A 45 9.69 15.49 -2.92
N ARG A 46 8.72 14.74 -2.37
CA ARG A 46 7.52 15.32 -1.76
C ARG A 46 7.23 14.62 -0.43
N ASN A 47 7.32 15.38 0.66
CA ASN A 47 7.08 14.84 2.00
C ASN A 47 5.63 14.50 2.27
N ASP A 48 4.71 15.00 1.47
CA ASP A 48 3.27 14.79 1.64
C ASP A 48 2.71 13.63 0.83
N VAL A 49 3.57 12.84 0.19
CA VAL A 49 3.12 11.75 -0.69
C VAL A 49 3.77 10.42 -0.30
N LEU A 50 2.91 9.42 -0.11
CA LEU A 50 3.30 8.02 0.01
C LEU A 50 2.66 7.27 -1.14
N MET A 51 3.19 6.09 -1.46
CA MET A 51 2.59 5.22 -2.48
C MET A 51 2.59 3.79 -1.99
N ILE A 52 1.47 3.11 -2.17
CA ILE A 52 1.39 1.67 -1.99
C ILE A 52 1.44 1.05 -3.37
N CYS A 53 2.37 0.12 -3.55
CA CYS A 53 2.47 -0.68 -4.77
C CYS A 53 2.04 -2.10 -4.42
N GLU A 54 1.00 -2.60 -5.09
CA GLU A 54 0.48 -3.93 -4.82
C GLU A 54 0.33 -4.73 -6.10
N THR A 55 0.58 -6.03 -6.00
CA THR A 55 0.45 -6.97 -7.11
C THR A 55 -0.38 -8.15 -6.64
N TRP A 56 -1.42 -8.46 -7.39
CA TRP A 56 -2.37 -9.54 -7.08
C TRP A 56 -2.39 -10.57 -8.20
N GLU A 57 -2.58 -11.81 -7.83
CA GLU A 57 -2.62 -12.92 -8.77
C GLU A 57 -3.76 -12.75 -9.78
N ASP A 58 -4.93 -12.30 -9.32
CA ASP A 58 -6.12 -12.10 -10.15
C ASP A 58 -7.05 -11.06 -9.54
N ALA A 59 -8.09 -10.70 -10.30
CA ALA A 59 -9.06 -9.71 -9.88
C ALA A 59 -9.90 -10.16 -8.68
N GLU A 60 -10.14 -11.45 -8.57
CA GLU A 60 -10.91 -12.01 -7.45
C GLU A 60 -10.17 -11.84 -6.13
N SER A 61 -8.86 -12.10 -6.12
CA SER A 61 -8.03 -11.92 -4.93
C SER A 61 -7.96 -10.46 -4.51
N LEU A 62 -7.83 -9.55 -5.47
CA LEU A 62 -7.85 -8.11 -5.19
C LEU A 62 -9.18 -7.69 -4.60
N SER A 63 -10.28 -8.14 -5.20
CA SER A 63 -11.62 -7.81 -4.74
C SER A 63 -11.86 -8.30 -3.31
N ALA A 64 -11.40 -9.51 -3.00
CA ALA A 64 -11.52 -10.07 -1.64
C ALA A 64 -10.72 -9.28 -0.61
N HIS A 65 -9.57 -8.71 -1.02
CA HIS A 65 -8.74 -7.85 -0.15
C HIS A 65 -9.46 -6.55 0.20
N GLU A 66 -10.13 -5.95 -0.76
CA GLU A 66 -10.88 -4.70 -0.56
C GLU A 66 -12.10 -4.94 0.30
#